data_e47d2eb7d8987796c1c625563632e4a6
#
_entry.id   e47d2eb7d8987796c1c625563632e4a6
#
_cell.length_a   1.000
_cell.length_b   1.000
_cell.length_c   1.000
_cell.angle_alpha   90.00
_cell.angle_beta   90.00
_cell.angle_gamma   90.00
#
_symmetry.space_group_name_H-M   'P 1'
#
loop_
_entity.id
_entity.type
_entity.pdbx_description
1 polymer ?
#
loop_
_entity_poly.entity_id
_entity_poly.type
_entity_poly.pdbx_seq_one_letter_code
_entity_poly.pdbx_strand_id
1 'polypeptide(L)'
;MNTAFKRLQQSKRFKDSILGYLRVLEYTVEKKRKDYIHPHFHILLAVEPRYFKDKRYINQQEFLQMWRDAYRDQNITQVDIRIIKPNKDKNATASAVAEMCKYPLKDTDISKLTSEQFEKFVLQLKGIRNINAG
;
A
#
# COMPACT_ATOMS: atom_id res chain seq x y z
N MET A 1 -1.06 11.10 1.52
CA MET A 1 -0.70 9.77 0.99
C MET A 1 -1.03 9.57 -0.48
N ASN A 2 -2.25 9.85 -0.92
CA ASN A 2 -2.62 9.69 -2.34
C ASN A 2 -1.77 10.54 -3.28
N THR A 3 -1.50 11.79 -2.92
CA THR A 3 -0.62 12.68 -3.68
C THR A 3 0.82 12.16 -3.73
N ALA A 4 1.31 11.63 -2.63
CA ALA A 4 2.63 11.02 -2.57
C ALA A 4 2.72 9.80 -3.49
N PHE A 5 1.72 8.93 -3.48
CA PHE A 5 1.68 7.78 -4.37
C PHE A 5 1.64 8.21 -5.86
N LYS A 6 0.89 9.27 -6.15
CA LYS A 6 0.85 9.83 -7.51
C LYS A 6 2.24 10.31 -7.96
N ARG A 7 3.00 10.96 -7.07
CA ARG A 7 4.39 11.36 -7.37
C ARG A 7 5.30 10.14 -7.59
N LEU A 8 5.16 9.12 -6.75
CA LEU A 8 5.92 7.88 -6.87
C LEU A 8 5.70 7.22 -8.23
N GLN A 9 4.45 7.04 -8.63
CA GLN A 9 4.12 6.40 -9.92
C GLN A 9 4.52 7.26 -11.12
N GLN A 10 4.68 8.56 -10.97
CA GLN A 10 5.14 9.46 -12.02
C GLN A 10 6.65 9.49 -12.16
N SER A 11 7.39 8.98 -11.17
CA SER A 11 8.84 8.92 -11.25
C SER A 11 9.30 8.03 -12.41
N LYS A 12 10.39 8.42 -13.05
CA LYS A 12 10.95 7.65 -14.17
C LYS A 12 11.30 6.23 -13.75
N ARG A 13 11.91 6.08 -12.57
CA ARG A 13 12.34 4.78 -12.04
C ARG A 13 11.15 3.83 -11.89
N PHE A 14 10.04 4.30 -11.35
CA PHE A 14 8.82 3.50 -11.21
C PHE A 14 8.26 3.10 -12.58
N LYS A 15 8.11 4.06 -13.48
CA LYS A 15 7.58 3.82 -14.83
C LYS A 15 8.41 2.82 -15.63
N ASP A 16 9.73 2.90 -15.52
CA ASP A 16 10.63 2.01 -16.24
C ASP A 16 10.64 0.58 -15.68
N SER A 17 10.28 0.41 -14.41
CA SER A 17 10.43 -0.86 -13.70
C SER A 17 9.11 -1.59 -13.47
N ILE A 18 8.01 -0.88 -13.35
CA ILE A 18 6.71 -1.42 -12.93
C ILE A 18 5.72 -1.38 -14.10
N LEU A 19 5.17 -2.54 -14.46
CA LEU A 19 4.19 -2.66 -15.54
C LEU A 19 2.81 -2.16 -15.14
N GLY A 20 2.41 -2.43 -13.91
CA GLY A 20 1.12 -2.04 -13.39
C GLY A 20 1.04 -2.26 -11.89
N TYR A 21 -0.02 -1.79 -11.29
CA TYR A 21 -0.21 -1.94 -9.85
C TYR A 21 -1.70 -2.06 -9.48
N LEU A 22 -1.94 -2.70 -8.36
CA LEU A 22 -3.18 -2.61 -7.60
C LEU A 22 -2.84 -2.06 -6.22
N ARG A 23 -3.53 -1.01 -5.81
CA ARG A 23 -3.31 -0.36 -4.53
C ARG A 23 -4.58 -0.35 -3.71
N VAL A 24 -4.47 -0.76 -2.48
CA VAL A 24 -5.54 -0.71 -1.49
C VAL A 24 -5.07 0.13 -0.31
N LEU A 25 -5.89 1.06 0.12
CA LEU A 25 -5.66 1.86 1.32
C LEU A 25 -6.34 1.17 2.51
N GLU A 26 -5.55 0.79 3.50
CA GLU A 26 -6.00 0.19 4.74
C GLU A 26 -5.77 1.16 5.90
N TYR A 27 -6.72 1.19 6.84
CA TYR A 27 -6.62 1.98 8.05
C TYR A 27 -6.46 1.06 9.25
N THR A 28 -5.48 1.37 10.10
CA THR A 28 -5.29 0.68 11.38
C THR A 28 -5.35 1.68 12.52
N VAL A 29 -5.88 1.24 13.66
CA VAL A 29 -5.95 2.06 14.88
C VAL A 29 -4.71 1.80 15.71
N GLU A 30 -4.07 2.87 16.20
CA GLU A 30 -2.91 2.72 17.06
C GLU A 30 -3.30 2.11 18.41
N LYS A 31 -2.56 1.09 18.85
CA LYS A 31 -2.86 0.37 20.10
C LYS A 31 -2.76 1.25 21.35
N LYS A 32 -1.83 2.21 21.35
CA LYS A 32 -1.58 3.10 22.49
C LYS A 32 -2.39 4.40 22.45
N ARG A 33 -2.76 4.83 21.25
CA ARG A 33 -3.52 6.07 21.01
C ARG A 33 -4.70 5.74 20.10
N LYS A 34 -5.81 5.34 20.68
CA LYS A 34 -7.01 4.90 19.95
C LYS A 34 -7.66 5.98 19.08
N ASP A 35 -7.30 7.24 19.27
CA ASP A 35 -7.70 8.38 18.45
C ASP A 35 -6.80 8.59 17.22
N TYR A 36 -5.68 7.85 17.13
CA TYR A 36 -4.77 7.89 15.99
C TYR A 36 -5.06 6.74 15.02
N ILE A 37 -5.32 7.10 13.78
CA ILE A 37 -5.54 6.17 12.70
C ILE A 37 -4.35 6.24 11.75
N HIS A 38 -3.72 5.09 11.50
CA HIS A 38 -2.61 4.99 10.56
C HIS A 38 -3.10 4.46 9.22
N PRO A 39 -3.01 5.28 8.16
CA PRO A 39 -3.24 4.77 6.81
C PRO A 39 -2.02 4.00 6.30
N HIS A 40 -2.27 2.86 5.67
CA HIS A 40 -1.26 2.04 5.02
C HIS A 40 -1.67 1.73 3.60
N PHE A 41 -0.72 1.76 2.67
CA PHE A 41 -0.94 1.20 1.36
C PHE A 41 -0.48 -0.25 1.30
N HIS A 42 -1.36 -1.11 0.82
CA HIS A 42 -1.00 -2.42 0.30
C HIS A 42 -0.95 -2.30 -1.21
N ILE A 43 0.19 -2.61 -1.79
CA ILE A 43 0.41 -2.43 -3.22
C ILE A 43 0.91 -3.73 -3.80
N LEU A 44 0.17 -4.25 -4.79
CA LEU A 44 0.61 -5.36 -5.61
C LEU A 44 1.22 -4.76 -6.88
N LEU A 45 2.46 -5.10 -7.15
CA LEU A 45 3.19 -4.61 -8.32
C LEU A 45 3.32 -5.72 -9.35
N ALA A 46 2.95 -5.41 -10.59
CA ALA A 46 3.19 -6.27 -11.73
C ALA A 46 4.54 -5.90 -12.36
N VAL A 47 5.40 -6.87 -12.53
CA VAL A 47 6.74 -6.70 -13.08
C VAL A 47 7.03 -7.70 -14.18
N GLU A 48 8.00 -7.40 -15.05
CA GLU A 48 8.49 -8.33 -16.06
C GLU A 48 9.06 -9.59 -15.39
N PRO A 49 8.99 -10.76 -16.05
CA PRO A 49 9.56 -12.00 -15.49
C PRO A 49 11.06 -11.90 -15.17
N ARG A 50 11.79 -11.06 -15.89
CA ARG A 50 13.23 -10.83 -15.68
C ARG A 50 13.54 -9.72 -14.68
N TYR A 51 12.53 -9.11 -14.09
CA TYR A 51 12.71 -7.94 -13.21
C TYR A 51 13.77 -8.15 -12.14
N PHE A 52 13.75 -9.31 -11.45
CA PHE A 52 14.69 -9.58 -10.36
C PHE A 52 16.14 -9.78 -10.80
N LYS A 53 16.39 -9.98 -12.09
CA LYS A 53 17.72 -10.19 -12.69
C LYS A 53 18.18 -9.03 -13.55
N ASP A 54 17.42 -7.96 -13.59
CA ASP A 54 17.59 -6.83 -14.49
C ASP A 54 17.94 -5.55 -13.69
N LYS A 55 18.44 -4.56 -14.40
CA LYS A 55 18.69 -3.21 -13.88
C LYS A 55 17.41 -2.50 -13.38
N ARG A 56 16.25 -2.99 -13.79
CA ARG A 56 14.94 -2.48 -13.38
C ARG A 56 14.56 -2.86 -11.95
N TYR A 57 15.27 -3.82 -11.35
CA TYR A 57 15.01 -4.25 -9.99
C TYR A 57 15.18 -3.10 -9.00
N ILE A 58 14.15 -2.87 -8.22
CA ILE A 58 14.14 -1.87 -7.16
C ILE A 58 14.15 -2.62 -5.83
N ASN A 59 15.24 -2.50 -5.06
CA ASN A 59 15.34 -3.15 -3.76
C ASN A 59 14.55 -2.39 -2.70
N GLN A 60 14.43 -2.99 -1.50
CA GLN A 60 13.64 -2.40 -0.42
C GLN A 60 14.15 -1.03 0.02
N GLN A 61 15.48 -0.84 0.09
CA GLN A 61 16.06 0.45 0.47
C GLN A 61 15.78 1.54 -0.58
N GLU A 62 15.86 1.19 -1.85
CA GLU A 62 15.53 2.10 -2.94
C GLU A 62 14.04 2.48 -2.92
N PHE A 63 13.14 1.52 -2.71
CA PHE A 63 11.71 1.83 -2.53
C PHE A 63 11.46 2.73 -1.33
N LEU A 64 12.12 2.48 -0.22
CA LEU A 64 12.00 3.33 0.96
C LEU A 64 12.41 4.77 0.65
N GLN A 65 13.53 4.95 -0.05
CA GLN A 65 13.99 6.29 -0.43
C GLN A 65 13.04 6.95 -1.43
N MET A 66 12.56 6.20 -2.42
CA MET A 66 11.58 6.69 -3.38
C MET A 66 10.29 7.13 -2.67
N TRP A 67 9.84 6.37 -1.68
CA TRP A 67 8.65 6.71 -0.91
C TRP A 67 8.87 7.94 -0.03
N ARG A 68 10.02 8.05 0.63
CA ARG A 68 10.42 9.25 1.39
C ARG A 68 10.38 10.50 0.53
N ASP A 69 10.96 10.43 -0.65
CA ASP A 69 11.02 11.55 -1.59
C ASP A 69 9.63 11.92 -2.12
N ALA A 70 8.83 10.94 -2.45
CA ALA A 70 7.46 11.14 -2.94
C ALA A 70 6.55 11.73 -1.86
N TYR A 71 6.69 11.24 -0.63
CA TYR A 71 5.92 11.72 0.52
C TYR A 71 6.44 13.05 1.06
N ARG A 72 7.71 13.39 0.74
CA ARG A 72 8.43 14.55 1.26
C ARG A 72 8.66 14.48 2.77
N ASP A 73 8.94 13.28 3.27
CA ASP A 73 9.23 13.02 4.66
C ASP A 73 10.36 12.00 4.78
N GLN A 74 11.56 12.47 5.18
CA GLN A 74 12.73 11.62 5.33
C GLN A 74 12.73 10.81 6.64
N ASN A 75 11.75 11.03 7.50
CA ASN A 75 11.61 10.31 8.77
C ASN A 75 10.87 8.98 8.63
N ILE A 76 10.32 8.67 7.47
CA ILE A 76 9.71 7.35 7.21
C ILE A 76 10.80 6.29 7.33
N THR A 77 10.56 5.31 8.20
CA THR A 77 11.57 4.33 8.58
C THR A 77 11.43 2.98 7.87
N GLN A 78 10.26 2.70 7.31
CA GLN A 78 9.94 1.32 6.92
C GLN A 78 9.03 1.24 5.71
N VAL A 79 9.42 0.37 4.78
CA VAL A 79 8.60 -0.16 3.69
C VAL A 79 8.82 -1.68 3.69
N ASP A 80 7.76 -2.46 3.72
CA ASP A 80 7.83 -3.91 3.65
C ASP A 80 7.56 -4.39 2.22
N ILE A 81 8.48 -5.17 1.67
CA ILE A 81 8.38 -5.71 0.31
C ILE A 81 8.51 -7.22 0.37
N ARG A 82 7.55 -7.90 -0.24
CA ARG A 82 7.53 -9.36 -0.31
C ARG A 82 7.30 -9.82 -1.75
N ILE A 83 8.01 -10.85 -2.13
CA ILE A 83 7.82 -11.50 -3.43
C ILE A 83 6.69 -12.51 -3.30
N ILE A 84 5.69 -12.39 -4.19
CA ILE A 84 4.62 -13.38 -4.29
C ILE A 84 5.09 -14.48 -5.25
N LYS A 85 5.29 -15.68 -4.70
CA LYS A 85 5.64 -16.85 -5.49
C LYS A 85 4.36 -17.56 -5.96
N PRO A 86 4.30 -18.01 -7.22
CA PRO A 86 3.17 -18.80 -7.69
C PRO A 86 3.06 -20.10 -6.88
N ASN A 87 1.86 -20.40 -6.39
CA ASN A 87 1.57 -21.65 -5.73
C ASN A 87 1.22 -22.72 -6.78
N LYS A 88 1.64 -23.99 -6.56
CA LYS A 88 1.48 -25.08 -7.53
C LYS A 88 0.02 -25.35 -7.92
N ASP A 89 -0.93 -25.04 -7.05
CA ASP A 89 -2.34 -25.42 -7.23
C ASP A 89 -3.29 -24.26 -7.52
N LYS A 90 -2.83 -23.00 -7.45
CA LYS A 90 -3.68 -21.83 -7.66
C LYS A 90 -2.89 -20.65 -8.21
N ASN A 91 -3.59 -19.82 -8.94
CA ASN A 91 -3.08 -18.51 -9.34
C ASN A 91 -2.83 -17.66 -8.09
N ALA A 92 -1.58 -17.63 -7.63
CA ALA A 92 -1.16 -16.88 -6.43
C ALA A 92 -1.49 -15.39 -6.55
N THR A 93 -1.42 -14.85 -7.75
CA THR A 93 -1.76 -13.45 -8.04
C THR A 93 -3.24 -13.19 -7.75
N ALA A 94 -4.14 -14.05 -8.21
CA ALA A 94 -5.58 -13.89 -7.97
C ALA A 94 -5.90 -13.96 -6.47
N SER A 95 -5.26 -14.87 -5.74
CA SER A 95 -5.43 -14.98 -4.28
C SER A 95 -4.92 -13.74 -3.55
N ALA A 96 -3.77 -13.20 -3.95
CA ALA A 96 -3.20 -11.99 -3.37
C ALA A 96 -4.11 -10.77 -3.62
N VAL A 97 -4.61 -10.62 -4.84
CA VAL A 97 -5.56 -9.56 -5.19
C VAL A 97 -6.84 -9.66 -4.37
N ALA A 98 -7.41 -10.87 -4.26
CA ALA A 98 -8.62 -11.10 -3.47
C ALA A 98 -8.41 -10.74 -1.99
N GLU A 99 -7.28 -11.12 -1.40
CA GLU A 99 -6.95 -10.79 -0.02
C GLU A 99 -6.79 -9.28 0.19
N MET A 100 -6.10 -8.60 -0.72
CA MET A 100 -5.91 -7.15 -0.64
C MET A 100 -7.21 -6.37 -0.77
N CYS A 101 -8.15 -6.84 -1.60
CA CYS A 101 -9.42 -6.15 -1.86
C CYS A 101 -10.49 -6.45 -0.81
N LYS A 102 -10.25 -7.41 0.08
CA LYS A 102 -11.28 -7.93 0.98
C LYS A 102 -11.76 -6.90 1.99
N TYR A 103 -10.84 -6.20 2.65
CA TYR A 103 -11.21 -5.22 3.69
C TYR A 103 -10.22 -4.05 3.73
N PRO A 104 -10.62 -2.83 3.36
CA PRO A 104 -9.81 -1.63 3.57
C PRO A 104 -9.61 -1.28 5.04
N LEU A 105 -10.46 -1.82 5.91
CA LEU A 105 -10.39 -1.68 7.36
C LEU A 105 -10.66 -3.04 8.00
N LYS A 106 -9.81 -3.45 8.95
CA LYS A 106 -10.00 -4.70 9.68
C LYS A 106 -11.12 -4.58 10.70
N ASP A 107 -12.00 -5.58 10.77
CA ASP A 107 -13.11 -5.61 11.74
C ASP A 107 -12.63 -5.47 13.19
N THR A 108 -11.48 -6.06 13.51
CA THR A 108 -10.86 -5.95 14.82
C THR A 108 -10.48 -4.52 15.19
N ASP A 109 -10.15 -3.69 14.21
CA ASP A 109 -9.82 -2.28 14.42
C ASP A 109 -11.08 -1.43 14.58
N ILE A 110 -12.15 -1.74 13.85
CA ILE A 110 -13.45 -1.05 13.98
C ILE A 110 -14.04 -1.24 15.37
N SER A 111 -13.99 -2.46 15.90
CA SER A 111 -14.57 -2.79 17.22
C SER A 111 -13.88 -2.07 18.39
N LYS A 112 -12.66 -1.57 18.19
CA LYS A 112 -11.89 -0.81 19.19
C LYS A 112 -12.19 0.67 19.20
N LEU A 113 -12.95 1.18 18.22
CA LEU A 113 -13.28 2.59 18.13
C LEU A 113 -14.45 2.95 19.03
N THR A 114 -14.35 4.09 19.71
CA THR A 114 -15.50 4.73 20.35
C THR A 114 -16.41 5.33 19.28
N SER A 115 -17.66 5.67 19.66
CA SER A 115 -18.60 6.32 18.73
C SER A 115 -18.04 7.62 18.14
N GLU A 116 -17.35 8.41 18.96
CA GLU A 116 -16.72 9.65 18.52
C GLU A 116 -15.58 9.40 17.55
N GLN A 117 -14.73 8.43 17.83
CA GLN A 117 -13.63 8.03 16.95
C GLN A 117 -14.14 7.50 15.61
N PHE A 118 -15.22 6.72 15.64
CA PHE A 118 -15.87 6.19 14.44
C PHE A 118 -16.42 7.31 13.56
N GLU A 119 -17.09 8.31 14.15
CA GLU A 119 -17.58 9.48 13.40
C GLU A 119 -16.43 10.25 12.72
N LYS A 120 -15.36 10.53 13.46
CA LYS A 120 -14.16 11.18 12.89
C LYS A 120 -13.58 10.38 11.75
N PHE A 121 -13.52 9.07 11.89
CA PHE A 121 -13.02 8.17 10.87
C PHE A 121 -13.88 8.20 9.59
N VAL A 122 -15.20 8.13 9.73
CA VAL A 122 -16.14 8.21 8.61
C VAL A 122 -16.00 9.53 7.85
N LEU A 123 -15.85 10.64 8.57
CA LEU A 123 -15.63 11.95 7.95
C LEU A 123 -14.32 12.02 7.17
N GLN A 124 -13.25 11.41 7.67
CA GLN A 124 -11.97 11.34 6.99
C GLN A 124 -12.01 10.47 5.73
N LEU A 125 -12.84 9.43 5.71
CA LEU A 125 -13.01 8.54 4.55
C LEU A 125 -13.84 9.16 3.42
N LYS A 126 -14.63 10.17 3.72
CA LYS A 126 -15.52 10.77 2.74
C LYS A 126 -14.71 11.36 1.57
N GLY A 127 -14.99 10.88 0.38
CA GLY A 127 -14.30 11.32 -0.84
C GLY A 127 -12.95 10.65 -1.10
N ILE A 128 -12.49 9.72 -0.26
CA ILE A 128 -11.25 8.97 -0.46
C ILE A 128 -11.52 7.71 -1.25
N ARG A 129 -10.74 7.50 -2.31
CA ARG A 129 -10.74 6.24 -3.06
C ARG A 129 -9.84 5.25 -2.35
N ASN A 130 -10.41 4.16 -1.82
CA ASN A 130 -9.68 3.13 -1.08
C ASN A 130 -8.98 2.13 -2.01
N ILE A 131 -9.48 1.90 -3.21
CA ILE A 131 -8.91 0.96 -4.19
C ILE A 131 -8.60 1.73 -5.47
N ASN A 132 -7.41 1.51 -6.01
CA ASN A 132 -6.95 2.10 -7.26
C ASN A 132 -6.04 1.14 -8.01
N ALA A 133 -6.13 1.16 -9.34
CA ALA A 133 -5.31 0.34 -10.23
C ALA A 133 -4.75 1.18 -11.38
N GLY A 134 -3.57 0.83 -11.83
CA GLY A 134 -2.92 1.53 -12.94
C GLY A 134 -1.87 0.72 -13.68
#